data_6239ba37a4ea6d0df363ad38b17d3bb5
#
_entry.id   6239ba37a4ea6d0df363ad38b17d3bb5
#
_cell.length_a   1.000
_cell.length_b   1.000
_cell.length_c   1.000
_cell.angle_alpha   90.00
_cell.angle_beta   90.00
_cell.angle_gamma   90.00
#
_symmetry.space_group_name_H-M   'P 1'
#
loop_
_entity.id
_entity.type
_entity.pdbx_description
1 polymer ?
#
loop_
_entity_poly.entity_id
_entity_poly.type
_entity_poly.pdbx_seq_one_letter_code
_entity_poly.pdbx_strand_id
1 'polypeptide(L)'
;VETTGLLPAKSEQTVLDRVMLEKYPYILQLSFIVFNLMTRTVEHHADYYIRPPKHVMVEPKITELTGITREMCDTRGVPIETAMSDFYKHYATCDAIVSHNLSFDSKMIRVEQLRNNGTFYIHSPEVLTMFNPIYDDLKGRETFCTMKASVNLCNIQAPRKYGGGTYVKWPTLAELYMHLFSEEPKNLHNSIVDTLVGLRCYLKLRHDVDMTDVEFDRLMDHYICREHETYGSATTTPLNK
;
A
#
# COMPACT_ATOMS: atom_id res chain seq x y z
N VAL A 1 -1.85 -1.46 -0.33
CA VAL A 1 -2.53 -2.76 -0.15
C VAL A 1 -3.63 -2.96 -1.18
N GLU A 2 -3.80 -4.20 -1.67
CA GLU A 2 -4.98 -4.63 -2.41
C GLU A 2 -6.00 -5.27 -1.48
N THR A 3 -7.30 -5.08 -1.77
CA THR A 3 -8.37 -5.47 -0.85
C THR A 3 -9.58 -6.06 -1.60
N THR A 4 -10.51 -6.70 -0.86
CA THR A 4 -11.76 -7.24 -1.41
C THR A 4 -12.75 -6.17 -1.88
N GLY A 5 -12.45 -4.89 -1.72
CA GLY A 5 -13.34 -3.80 -2.14
C GLY A 5 -12.93 -2.45 -1.57
N LEU A 6 -13.81 -1.48 -1.69
CA LEU A 6 -13.60 -0.12 -1.19
C LEU A 6 -14.04 0.03 0.27
N LEU A 7 -13.55 1.07 0.93
CA LEU A 7 -14.05 1.46 2.25
C LEU A 7 -15.54 1.79 2.19
N PRO A 8 -16.31 1.51 3.26
CA PRO A 8 -17.69 1.95 3.40
C PRO A 8 -17.82 3.47 3.21
N ALA A 9 -19.03 3.94 2.87
CA ALA A 9 -19.30 5.38 2.73
C ALA A 9 -18.92 6.13 4.03
N LYS A 10 -18.49 7.39 3.92
CA LYS A 10 -18.04 8.19 5.07
C LYS A 10 -19.10 8.29 6.19
N SER A 11 -20.39 8.32 5.83
CA SER A 11 -21.51 8.29 6.77
C SER A 11 -21.59 7.00 7.61
N GLU A 12 -21.01 5.93 7.13
CA GLU A 12 -21.01 4.60 7.78
C GLU A 12 -19.70 4.31 8.56
N GLN A 13 -18.71 5.22 8.48
CA GLN A 13 -17.41 5.03 9.12
C GLN A 13 -17.30 5.58 10.56
N THR A 14 -18.42 5.92 11.19
CA THR A 14 -18.45 6.75 12.40
C THR A 14 -17.96 6.07 13.68
N VAL A 15 -18.06 4.75 13.79
CA VAL A 15 -17.53 3.99 14.93
C VAL A 15 -17.01 2.65 14.45
N LEU A 16 -15.76 2.32 14.77
CA LEU A 16 -15.15 1.01 14.50
C LEU A 16 -15.50 0.05 15.66
N ASP A 17 -16.73 -0.44 15.69
CA ASP A 17 -17.12 -1.55 16.54
C ASP A 17 -17.07 -2.89 15.77
N ARG A 18 -17.27 -4.02 16.46
CA ARG A 18 -17.19 -5.35 15.84
C ARG A 18 -18.18 -5.54 14.70
N VAL A 19 -19.37 -4.98 14.80
CA VAL A 19 -20.43 -5.10 13.77
C VAL A 19 -20.03 -4.30 12.52
N MET A 20 -19.38 -3.16 12.71
CA MET A 20 -18.92 -2.34 11.60
C MET A 20 -17.69 -2.92 10.90
N LEU A 21 -16.84 -3.67 11.61
CA LEU A 21 -15.67 -4.29 11.00
C LEU A 21 -16.00 -5.26 9.86
N GLU A 22 -17.15 -5.92 9.91
CA GLU A 22 -17.61 -6.84 8.85
C GLU A 22 -17.94 -6.11 7.55
N LYS A 23 -18.26 -4.81 7.60
CA LYS A 23 -18.52 -3.98 6.40
C LYS A 23 -17.24 -3.50 5.70
N TYR A 24 -16.11 -3.58 6.38
CA TYR A 24 -14.84 -3.18 5.78
C TYR A 24 -14.28 -4.30 4.91
N PRO A 25 -13.59 -3.98 3.81
CA PRO A 25 -12.93 -4.99 3.00
C PRO A 25 -11.83 -5.71 3.77
N TYR A 26 -11.37 -6.83 3.25
CA TYR A 26 -10.23 -7.58 3.77
C TYR A 26 -9.01 -7.29 2.89
N ILE A 27 -7.83 -7.22 3.49
CA ILE A 27 -6.57 -7.13 2.74
C ILE A 27 -6.32 -8.47 2.03
N LEU A 28 -6.05 -8.41 0.73
CA LEU A 28 -5.70 -9.56 -0.12
C LEU A 28 -4.21 -9.58 -0.47
N GLN A 29 -3.58 -8.39 -0.54
CA GLN A 29 -2.14 -8.25 -0.76
C GLN A 29 -1.61 -7.08 0.07
N LEU A 30 -0.50 -7.30 0.76
CA LEU A 30 0.23 -6.31 1.52
C LEU A 30 1.68 -6.27 1.04
N SER A 31 2.10 -5.12 0.51
CA SER A 31 3.44 -4.94 -0.02
C SER A 31 4.06 -3.68 0.53
N PHE A 32 5.36 -3.72 0.74
CA PHE A 32 6.12 -2.54 1.14
C PHE A 32 7.56 -2.62 0.65
N ILE A 33 8.17 -1.45 0.51
CA ILE A 33 9.58 -1.27 0.16
C ILE A 33 10.21 -0.39 1.24
N VAL A 34 11.38 -0.80 1.73
CA VAL A 34 12.24 0.02 2.60
C VAL A 34 13.35 0.61 1.73
N PHE A 35 13.35 1.92 1.65
CA PHE A 35 14.30 2.66 0.82
C PHE A 35 15.16 3.57 1.69
N ASN A 36 16.45 3.50 1.53
CA ASN A 36 17.40 4.38 2.21
C ASN A 36 17.72 5.60 1.35
N LEU A 37 17.31 6.78 1.81
CA LEU A 37 17.51 8.03 1.09
C LEU A 37 18.99 8.44 1.01
N MET A 38 19.82 8.07 1.98
CA MET A 38 21.23 8.42 2.01
C MET A 38 22.04 7.60 1.00
N THR A 39 21.80 6.30 0.96
CA THR A 39 22.47 5.39 0.01
C THR A 39 21.76 5.31 -1.33
N ARG A 40 20.51 5.75 -1.39
CA ARG A 40 19.60 5.66 -2.55
C ARG A 40 19.38 4.22 -3.02
N THR A 41 19.21 3.31 -2.06
CA THR A 41 19.03 1.88 -2.34
C THR A 41 17.78 1.32 -1.68
N VAL A 42 17.20 0.31 -2.31
CA VAL A 42 16.19 -0.55 -1.68
C VAL A 42 16.89 -1.49 -0.72
N GLU A 43 16.65 -1.33 0.59
CA GLU A 43 17.23 -2.17 1.64
C GLU A 43 16.40 -3.43 1.89
N HIS A 44 15.09 -3.31 1.73
CA HIS A 44 14.17 -4.43 1.91
C HIS A 44 12.90 -4.23 1.09
N HIS A 45 12.28 -5.33 0.71
CA HIS A 45 10.96 -5.35 0.13
C HIS A 45 10.21 -6.60 0.56
N ALA A 46 8.91 -6.50 0.64
CA ALA A 46 8.04 -7.66 0.88
C ALA A 46 6.74 -7.51 0.08
N ASP A 47 6.24 -8.65 -0.35
CA ASP A 47 5.01 -8.78 -1.09
C ASP A 47 4.28 -10.05 -0.63
N TYR A 48 3.18 -9.87 0.09
CA TYR A 48 2.43 -10.95 0.70
C TYR A 48 1.02 -11.02 0.15
N TYR A 49 0.64 -12.14 -0.46
CA TYR A 49 -0.77 -12.50 -0.54
C TYR A 49 -1.26 -12.88 0.86
N ILE A 50 -2.46 -12.41 1.20
CA ILE A 50 -3.07 -12.65 2.51
C ILE A 50 -4.18 -13.68 2.35
N ARG A 51 -4.23 -14.63 3.27
CA ARG A 51 -5.29 -15.63 3.34
C ARG A 51 -6.46 -15.08 4.16
N PRO A 52 -7.54 -14.60 3.52
CA PRO A 52 -8.69 -14.10 4.26
C PRO A 52 -9.51 -15.27 4.85
N PRO A 53 -10.37 -15.03 5.83
CA PRO A 53 -11.28 -16.04 6.38
C PRO A 53 -12.09 -16.78 5.29
N LYS A 54 -12.47 -18.03 5.54
CA LYS A 54 -13.15 -18.89 4.55
C LYS A 54 -14.46 -18.33 3.99
N HIS A 55 -15.17 -17.53 4.77
CA HIS A 55 -16.44 -16.91 4.35
C HIS A 55 -16.27 -15.69 3.45
N VAL A 56 -15.05 -15.17 3.33
CA VAL A 56 -14.75 -13.99 2.50
C VAL A 56 -14.63 -14.41 1.05
N MET A 57 -15.40 -13.77 0.18
CA MET A 57 -15.36 -13.98 -1.26
C MET A 57 -14.45 -12.92 -1.91
N VAL A 58 -13.74 -13.31 -2.95
CA VAL A 58 -13.07 -12.38 -3.88
C VAL A 58 -13.98 -12.26 -5.10
N GLU A 59 -14.60 -11.10 -5.26
CA GLU A 59 -15.51 -10.87 -6.36
C GLU A 59 -14.78 -10.87 -7.71
N PRO A 60 -15.41 -11.34 -8.83
CA PRO A 60 -14.79 -11.34 -10.15
C PRO A 60 -14.22 -9.99 -10.57
N LYS A 61 -14.90 -8.90 -10.21
CA LYS A 61 -14.44 -7.53 -10.49
C LYS A 61 -13.11 -7.19 -9.80
N ILE A 62 -12.87 -7.71 -8.60
CA ILE A 62 -11.60 -7.51 -7.88
C ILE A 62 -10.50 -8.30 -8.57
N THR A 63 -10.79 -9.56 -8.94
CA THR A 63 -9.85 -10.39 -9.71
C THR A 63 -9.51 -9.75 -11.06
N GLU A 64 -10.50 -9.21 -11.77
CA GLU A 64 -10.27 -8.50 -13.04
C GLU A 64 -9.37 -7.28 -12.87
N LEU A 65 -9.54 -6.54 -11.76
CA LEU A 65 -8.76 -5.33 -11.47
C LEU A 65 -7.33 -5.63 -10.99
N THR A 66 -7.17 -6.59 -10.07
CA THR A 66 -5.92 -6.82 -9.33
C THR A 66 -5.16 -8.07 -9.76
N GLY A 67 -5.78 -8.95 -10.55
CA GLY A 67 -5.28 -10.29 -10.87
C GLY A 67 -5.39 -11.29 -9.71
N ILE A 68 -5.77 -10.86 -8.50
CA ILE A 68 -5.79 -11.71 -7.30
C ILE A 68 -7.04 -12.58 -7.29
N THR A 69 -6.85 -13.90 -7.19
CA THR A 69 -7.93 -14.87 -7.03
C THR A 69 -8.03 -15.39 -5.62
N ARG A 70 -9.18 -15.94 -5.25
CA ARG A 70 -9.34 -16.64 -3.96
C ARG A 70 -8.36 -17.80 -3.85
N GLU A 71 -8.16 -18.56 -4.92
CA GLU A 71 -7.22 -19.68 -4.97
C GLU A 71 -5.78 -19.24 -4.68
N MET A 72 -5.33 -18.12 -5.24
CA MET A 72 -4.01 -17.55 -4.93
C MET A 72 -3.88 -17.22 -3.43
N CYS A 73 -4.90 -16.61 -2.85
CA CYS A 73 -4.91 -16.31 -1.42
C CYS A 73 -4.90 -17.58 -0.55
N ASP A 74 -5.59 -18.65 -0.97
CA ASP A 74 -5.62 -19.91 -0.22
C ASP A 74 -4.32 -20.70 -0.34
N THR A 75 -3.70 -20.71 -1.52
CA THR A 75 -2.50 -21.53 -1.81
C THR A 75 -1.19 -20.83 -1.47
N ARG A 76 -1.10 -19.52 -1.73
CA ARG A 76 0.12 -18.71 -1.55
C ARG A 76 0.02 -17.73 -0.36
N GLY A 77 -1.21 -17.46 0.11
CA GLY A 77 -1.45 -16.47 1.15
C GLY A 77 -0.94 -16.89 2.52
N VAL A 78 -0.38 -15.93 3.22
CA VAL A 78 0.01 -16.05 4.63
C VAL A 78 -1.10 -15.50 5.54
N PRO A 79 -1.12 -15.86 6.85
CA PRO A 79 -1.94 -15.15 7.82
C PRO A 79 -1.59 -13.65 7.84
N ILE A 80 -2.60 -12.79 8.03
CA ILE A 80 -2.39 -11.33 8.09
C ILE A 80 -1.41 -10.93 9.20
N GLU A 81 -1.39 -11.68 10.30
CA GLU A 81 -0.49 -11.46 11.43
C GLU A 81 0.98 -11.61 11.03
N THR A 82 1.28 -12.57 10.16
CA THR A 82 2.64 -12.78 9.63
C THR A 82 3.11 -11.56 8.84
N ALA A 83 2.31 -11.10 7.89
CA ALA A 83 2.64 -9.95 7.05
C ALA A 83 2.74 -8.65 7.86
N MET A 84 1.80 -8.42 8.79
CA MET A 84 1.79 -7.21 9.62
C MET A 84 2.92 -7.21 10.64
N SER A 85 3.32 -8.35 11.19
CA SER A 85 4.47 -8.43 12.11
C SER A 85 5.78 -8.17 11.36
N ASP A 86 5.92 -8.62 10.12
CA ASP A 86 7.08 -8.30 9.30
C ASP A 86 7.09 -6.81 8.90
N PHE A 87 5.98 -6.27 8.46
CA PHE A 87 5.84 -4.84 8.18
C PHE A 87 6.21 -3.99 9.40
N TYR A 88 5.76 -4.38 10.60
CA TYR A 88 6.07 -3.65 11.84
C TYR A 88 7.56 -3.54 12.13
N LYS A 89 8.37 -4.56 11.87
CA LYS A 89 9.83 -4.52 12.10
C LYS A 89 10.47 -3.32 11.40
N HIS A 90 10.04 -3.05 10.17
CA HIS A 90 10.54 -1.93 9.38
C HIS A 90 9.83 -0.62 9.72
N TYR A 91 8.52 -0.69 9.97
CA TYR A 91 7.73 0.47 10.43
C TYR A 91 8.28 1.06 11.72
N ALA A 92 8.74 0.23 12.66
CA ALA A 92 9.25 0.67 13.95
C ALA A 92 10.54 1.51 13.86
N THR A 93 11.32 1.31 12.80
CA THR A 93 12.65 1.90 12.61
C THR A 93 12.74 2.94 11.50
N CYS A 94 11.70 3.08 10.66
CA CYS A 94 11.71 4.07 9.59
C CYS A 94 11.42 5.49 10.10
N ASP A 95 11.99 6.48 9.42
CA ASP A 95 11.79 7.89 9.69
C ASP A 95 10.52 8.43 9.03
N ALA A 96 10.09 7.82 7.92
CA ALA A 96 8.92 8.25 7.15
C ALA A 96 8.12 7.08 6.62
N ILE A 97 6.79 7.24 6.61
CA ILE A 97 5.83 6.35 5.91
C ILE A 97 5.27 7.10 4.72
N VAL A 98 5.39 6.50 3.56
CA VAL A 98 4.93 7.07 2.29
C VAL A 98 3.92 6.15 1.62
N SER A 99 2.83 6.71 1.12
CA SER A 99 1.89 5.98 0.25
C SER A 99 1.12 6.94 -0.64
N HIS A 100 0.60 6.45 -1.76
CA HIS A 100 -0.39 7.15 -2.55
C HIS A 100 -1.79 6.85 -1.99
N ASN A 101 -2.49 7.88 -1.46
CA ASN A 101 -3.72 7.73 -0.67
C ASN A 101 -3.49 7.01 0.69
N LEU A 102 -2.47 7.43 1.41
CA LEU A 102 -2.07 6.88 2.72
C LEU A 102 -3.24 6.68 3.71
N SER A 103 -4.29 7.49 3.61
CA SER A 103 -5.47 7.35 4.46
C SER A 103 -6.24 6.03 4.23
N PHE A 104 -6.15 5.45 3.03
CA PHE A 104 -6.72 4.14 2.74
C PHE A 104 -5.89 3.03 3.40
N ASP A 105 -4.59 3.01 3.12
CA ASP A 105 -3.69 1.98 3.63
C ASP A 105 -3.65 1.95 5.16
N SER A 106 -3.47 3.12 5.78
CA SER A 106 -3.47 3.23 7.24
C SER A 106 -4.78 2.76 7.86
N LYS A 107 -5.93 3.07 7.23
CA LYS A 107 -7.23 2.62 7.71
C LYS A 107 -7.38 1.11 7.57
N MET A 108 -6.95 0.52 6.46
CA MET A 108 -7.01 -0.92 6.26
C MET A 108 -6.15 -1.69 7.27
N ILE A 109 -4.93 -1.22 7.53
CA ILE A 109 -4.07 -1.79 8.58
C ILE A 109 -4.76 -1.72 9.95
N ARG A 110 -5.36 -0.57 10.30
CA ARG A 110 -6.09 -0.42 11.57
C ARG A 110 -7.32 -1.32 11.66
N VAL A 111 -8.04 -1.53 10.57
CA VAL A 111 -9.16 -2.48 10.52
C VAL A 111 -8.68 -3.90 10.81
N GLU A 112 -7.58 -4.33 10.21
CA GLU A 112 -7.02 -5.66 10.48
C GLU A 112 -6.45 -5.80 11.90
N GLN A 113 -5.87 -4.73 12.47
CA GLN A 113 -5.49 -4.70 13.89
C GLN A 113 -6.68 -4.96 14.79
N LEU A 114 -7.83 -4.36 14.51
CA LEU A 114 -9.04 -4.52 15.30
C LEU A 114 -9.68 -5.89 15.12
N ARG A 115 -9.72 -6.42 13.88
CA ARG A 115 -10.23 -7.78 13.59
C ARG A 115 -9.44 -8.84 14.33
N ASN A 116 -8.14 -8.71 14.36
CA ASN A 116 -7.20 -9.69 14.88
C ASN A 116 -6.61 -9.26 16.23
N ASN A 117 -7.27 -8.32 16.94
CA ASN A 117 -6.77 -7.71 18.17
C ASN A 117 -6.35 -8.73 19.23
N GLY A 118 -7.15 -9.78 19.42
CA GLY A 118 -6.84 -10.83 20.41
C GLY A 118 -5.52 -11.56 20.08
N THR A 119 -5.31 -11.90 18.81
CA THR A 119 -4.08 -12.56 18.33
C THR A 119 -2.88 -11.63 18.47
N PHE A 120 -3.00 -10.37 18.02
CA PHE A 120 -1.92 -9.41 18.16
C PHE A 120 -1.58 -9.12 19.61
N TYR A 121 -2.61 -8.94 20.48
CA TYR A 121 -2.36 -8.67 21.89
C TYR A 121 -1.51 -9.75 22.56
N ILE A 122 -1.68 -11.00 22.16
CA ILE A 122 -0.95 -12.15 22.76
C ILE A 122 0.44 -12.32 22.12
N HIS A 123 0.56 -12.18 20.79
CA HIS A 123 1.75 -12.62 20.06
C HIS A 123 2.63 -11.49 19.54
N SER A 124 2.07 -10.30 19.27
CA SER A 124 2.77 -9.16 18.66
C SER A 124 2.08 -7.84 19.03
N PRO A 125 2.00 -7.50 20.34
CA PRO A 125 1.24 -6.34 20.80
C PRO A 125 1.75 -5.01 20.22
N GLU A 126 3.00 -4.93 19.85
CA GLU A 126 3.62 -3.79 19.20
C GLU A 126 2.98 -3.44 17.85
N VAL A 127 2.46 -4.43 17.11
CA VAL A 127 1.74 -4.22 15.84
C VAL A 127 0.54 -3.28 16.02
N LEU A 128 -0.10 -3.30 17.19
CA LEU A 128 -1.25 -2.45 17.51
C LEU A 128 -0.91 -0.95 17.60
N THR A 129 0.37 -0.61 17.63
CA THR A 129 0.84 0.80 17.69
C THR A 129 0.97 1.45 16.32
N MET A 130 0.97 0.67 15.22
CA MET A 130 1.11 1.22 13.87
C MET A 130 -0.04 2.18 13.53
N PHE A 131 0.31 3.28 12.87
CA PHE A 131 -0.60 4.34 12.48
C PHE A 131 -1.41 4.95 13.64
N ASN A 132 -0.85 4.89 14.85
CA ASN A 132 -1.36 5.64 15.99
C ASN A 132 -0.64 6.98 16.03
N PRO A 133 -1.34 8.12 15.87
CA PRO A 133 -0.69 9.43 15.78
C PRO A 133 0.19 9.77 17.00
N ILE A 134 -0.20 9.34 18.20
CA ILE A 134 0.60 9.60 19.41
C ILE A 134 1.94 8.88 19.35
N TYR A 135 1.95 7.61 18.92
CA TYR A 135 3.20 6.85 18.79
C TYR A 135 4.07 7.36 17.65
N ASP A 136 3.45 7.77 16.53
CA ASP A 136 4.19 8.31 15.38
C ASP A 136 4.82 9.65 15.74
N ASP A 137 4.10 10.53 16.43
CA ASP A 137 4.62 11.82 16.93
C ASP A 137 5.76 11.61 17.93
N LEU A 138 5.61 10.68 18.89
CA LEU A 138 6.66 10.36 19.87
C LEU A 138 7.93 9.81 19.21
N LYS A 139 7.82 9.13 18.09
CA LYS A 139 8.93 8.61 17.29
C LYS A 139 9.50 9.64 16.31
N GLY A 140 8.87 10.79 16.15
CA GLY A 140 9.23 11.78 15.14
C GLY A 140 9.03 11.29 13.71
N ARG A 141 8.13 10.31 13.50
CA ARG A 141 7.91 9.69 12.19
C ARG A 141 7.08 10.59 11.31
N GLU A 142 7.61 10.91 10.13
CA GLU A 142 6.88 11.64 9.11
C GLU A 142 5.88 10.73 8.39
N THR A 143 4.73 11.27 8.03
CA THR A 143 3.77 10.62 7.12
C THR A 143 3.61 11.46 5.87
N PHE A 144 3.83 10.87 4.69
CA PHE A 144 3.73 11.57 3.43
C PHE A 144 2.75 10.89 2.47
N CYS A 145 1.74 11.63 2.02
CA CYS A 145 0.75 11.15 1.05
C CYS A 145 1.01 11.82 -0.29
N THR A 146 1.55 11.08 -1.27
CA THR A 146 1.86 11.61 -2.60
C THR A 146 0.63 12.12 -3.31
N MET A 147 -0.55 11.50 -3.12
CA MET A 147 -1.82 11.97 -3.66
C MET A 147 -2.17 13.38 -3.16
N LYS A 148 -2.10 13.62 -1.85
CA LYS A 148 -2.43 14.93 -1.27
C LYS A 148 -1.42 15.99 -1.64
N ALA A 149 -0.12 15.64 -1.64
CA ALA A 149 0.97 16.55 -1.94
C ALA A 149 0.95 17.03 -3.41
N SER A 150 0.39 16.26 -4.32
CA SER A 150 0.38 16.56 -5.75
C SER A 150 -0.88 17.20 -6.31
N VAL A 151 -1.90 17.47 -5.48
CA VAL A 151 -3.18 18.05 -5.93
C VAL A 151 -3.00 19.33 -6.72
N ASN A 152 -2.24 20.29 -6.16
CA ASN A 152 -1.99 21.58 -6.82
C ASN A 152 -1.02 21.45 -8.00
N LEU A 153 -0.09 20.51 -7.95
CA LEU A 153 0.86 20.25 -9.02
C LEU A 153 0.15 19.69 -10.27
N CYS A 154 -0.65 18.66 -10.10
CA CYS A 154 -1.39 18.05 -11.21
C CYS A 154 -2.57 18.90 -11.67
N ASN A 155 -3.21 19.66 -10.78
CA ASN A 155 -4.33 20.58 -11.03
C ASN A 155 -5.43 20.01 -11.94
N ILE A 156 -5.80 18.74 -11.75
CA ILE A 156 -6.75 18.04 -12.62
C ILE A 156 -8.17 18.51 -12.32
N GLN A 157 -8.83 19.04 -13.34
CA GLN A 157 -10.20 19.50 -13.25
C GLN A 157 -11.18 18.35 -13.51
N ALA A 158 -12.13 18.15 -12.62
CA ALA A 158 -13.20 17.18 -12.76
C ALA A 158 -14.58 17.87 -12.66
N PRO A 159 -15.59 17.41 -13.41
CA PRO A 159 -16.93 17.97 -13.34
C PRO A 159 -17.57 17.68 -11.96
N ARG A 160 -18.29 18.64 -11.41
CA ARG A 160 -19.11 18.41 -10.22
C ARG A 160 -20.30 17.53 -10.54
N LYS A 161 -20.60 16.59 -9.68
CA LYS A 161 -21.74 15.68 -9.86
C LYS A 161 -23.09 16.45 -9.84
N TYR A 162 -23.15 17.56 -9.10
CA TYR A 162 -24.34 18.40 -8.95
C TYR A 162 -23.94 19.89 -9.02
N GLY A 163 -24.82 20.75 -9.53
CA GLY A 163 -24.68 22.21 -9.49
C GLY A 163 -23.80 22.85 -10.58
N GLY A 164 -23.29 22.06 -11.53
CA GLY A 164 -22.42 22.56 -12.62
C GLY A 164 -21.02 23.00 -12.15
N GLY A 165 -20.14 23.34 -13.12
CA GLY A 165 -18.75 23.72 -12.87
C GLY A 165 -17.81 22.56 -12.60
N THR A 166 -16.56 22.88 -12.28
CA THR A 166 -15.48 21.90 -12.01
C THR A 166 -14.95 22.05 -10.59
N TYR A 167 -14.14 21.07 -10.18
CA TYR A 167 -13.33 21.11 -8.97
C TYR A 167 -11.99 20.44 -9.25
N VAL A 168 -10.96 20.82 -8.49
CA VAL A 168 -9.66 20.14 -8.54
C VAL A 168 -9.79 18.82 -7.81
N LYS A 169 -9.66 17.70 -8.53
CA LYS A 169 -9.71 16.35 -7.95
C LYS A 169 -8.36 15.92 -7.43
N TRP A 170 -8.36 14.95 -6.55
CA TRP A 170 -7.14 14.23 -6.18
C TRP A 170 -6.65 13.38 -7.36
N PRO A 171 -5.36 13.46 -7.74
CA PRO A 171 -4.82 12.63 -8.82
C PRO A 171 -4.79 11.16 -8.41
N THR A 172 -4.98 10.28 -9.36
CA THR A 172 -4.62 8.87 -9.23
C THR A 172 -3.11 8.70 -9.30
N LEU A 173 -2.59 7.54 -8.93
CA LEU A 173 -1.16 7.24 -9.03
C LEU A 173 -0.67 7.34 -10.48
N ALA A 174 -1.46 6.83 -11.43
CA ALA A 174 -1.16 6.94 -12.86
C ALA A 174 -1.10 8.39 -13.34
N GLU A 175 -2.07 9.21 -12.95
CA GLU A 175 -2.10 10.63 -13.34
C GLU A 175 -0.91 11.41 -12.75
N LEU A 176 -0.53 11.12 -11.52
CA LEU A 176 0.66 11.71 -10.90
C LEU A 176 1.93 11.28 -11.65
N TYR A 177 2.08 9.99 -11.92
CA TYR A 177 3.25 9.45 -12.63
C TYR A 177 3.37 10.05 -14.03
N MET A 178 2.27 10.07 -14.79
CA MET A 178 2.21 10.73 -16.11
C MET A 178 2.62 12.21 -16.04
N HIS A 179 2.16 12.92 -15.00
CA HIS A 179 2.51 14.34 -14.83
C HIS A 179 4.01 14.54 -14.56
N LEU A 180 4.63 13.65 -13.77
CA LEU A 180 6.04 13.77 -13.38
C LEU A 180 7.02 13.30 -14.45
N PHE A 181 6.67 12.23 -15.19
CA PHE A 181 7.60 11.53 -16.08
C PHE A 181 7.17 11.53 -17.54
N SER A 182 5.97 12.04 -17.87
CA SER A 182 5.39 12.03 -19.23
C SER A 182 5.24 10.62 -19.82
N GLU A 183 5.09 9.61 -18.97
CA GLU A 183 4.95 8.19 -19.30
C GLU A 183 3.79 7.58 -18.55
N GLU A 184 3.14 6.55 -19.13
CA GLU A 184 2.13 5.76 -18.43
C GLU A 184 2.80 4.65 -17.62
N PRO A 185 2.49 4.53 -16.31
CA PRO A 185 2.99 3.43 -15.51
C PRO A 185 2.36 2.11 -15.97
N LYS A 186 3.16 1.04 -16.02
CA LYS A 186 2.71 -0.30 -16.42
C LYS A 186 2.31 -1.12 -15.20
N ASN A 187 1.39 -2.08 -15.40
CA ASN A 187 1.01 -3.11 -14.42
C ASN A 187 0.54 -2.56 -13.05
N LEU A 188 -0.14 -1.41 -13.04
CA LEU A 188 -0.82 -0.92 -11.84
C LEU A 188 -1.90 -1.92 -11.37
N HIS A 189 -2.33 -1.75 -10.12
CA HIS A 189 -3.22 -2.66 -9.38
C HIS A 189 -2.55 -3.97 -8.95
N ASN A 190 -1.23 -3.98 -8.95
CA ASN A 190 -0.40 -4.92 -8.22
C ASN A 190 0.29 -4.14 -7.09
N SER A 191 0.05 -4.53 -5.84
CA SER A 191 0.46 -3.75 -4.67
C SER A 191 1.97 -3.43 -4.62
N ILE A 192 2.85 -4.37 -5.02
CA ILE A 192 4.30 -4.11 -5.03
C ILE A 192 4.71 -3.17 -6.16
N VAL A 193 4.07 -3.27 -7.32
CA VAL A 193 4.28 -2.37 -8.46
C VAL A 193 3.81 -0.96 -8.11
N ASP A 194 2.61 -0.83 -7.52
CA ASP A 194 2.07 0.46 -7.07
C ASP A 194 2.98 1.09 -6.02
N THR A 195 3.57 0.27 -5.14
CA THR A 195 4.54 0.75 -4.14
C THR A 195 5.82 1.27 -4.79
N LEU A 196 6.36 0.60 -5.82
CA LEU A 196 7.55 1.04 -6.55
C LEU A 196 7.28 2.32 -7.36
N VAL A 197 6.16 2.38 -8.08
CA VAL A 197 5.70 3.58 -8.80
C VAL A 197 5.51 4.74 -7.82
N GLY A 198 4.90 4.47 -6.65
CA GLY A 198 4.72 5.43 -5.58
C GLY A 198 6.05 5.95 -4.99
N LEU A 199 7.04 5.06 -4.83
CA LEU A 199 8.39 5.42 -4.40
C LEU A 199 9.06 6.37 -5.41
N ARG A 200 9.04 6.06 -6.71
CA ARG A 200 9.59 6.95 -7.76
C ARG A 200 8.92 8.33 -7.72
N CYS A 201 7.57 8.35 -7.62
CA CYS A 201 6.82 9.61 -7.47
C CYS A 201 7.23 10.38 -6.20
N TYR A 202 7.41 9.71 -5.07
CA TYR A 202 7.82 10.34 -3.82
C TYR A 202 9.22 10.97 -3.92
N LEU A 203 10.18 10.23 -4.45
CA LEU A 203 11.55 10.72 -4.64
C LEU A 203 11.58 11.98 -5.49
N LYS A 204 10.81 11.99 -6.58
CA LYS A 204 10.70 13.17 -7.46
C LYS A 204 10.00 14.33 -6.77
N LEU A 205 8.85 14.10 -6.12
CA LEU A 205 8.05 15.15 -5.48
C LEU A 205 8.74 15.81 -4.28
N ARG A 206 9.39 15.00 -3.45
CA ARG A 206 9.88 15.46 -2.13
C ARG A 206 11.35 15.86 -2.17
N HIS A 207 12.14 15.18 -3.00
CA HIS A 207 13.60 15.29 -3.00
C HIS A 207 14.17 15.78 -4.33
N ASP A 208 13.31 15.94 -5.36
CA ASP A 208 13.71 16.24 -6.76
C ASP A 208 14.76 15.25 -7.28
N VAL A 209 14.67 14.01 -6.84
CA VAL A 209 15.52 12.90 -7.28
C VAL A 209 14.67 11.96 -8.12
N ASP A 210 15.19 11.56 -9.27
CA ASP A 210 14.61 10.48 -10.06
C ASP A 210 15.48 9.23 -9.98
N MET A 211 14.85 8.07 -10.00
CA MET A 211 15.54 6.81 -10.28
C MET A 211 15.87 6.82 -11.77
N THR A 212 17.06 6.31 -12.13
CA THR A 212 17.35 6.13 -13.55
C THR A 212 16.36 5.13 -14.16
N ASP A 213 16.00 5.33 -15.44
CA ASP A 213 15.05 4.41 -16.10
C ASP A 213 15.54 2.97 -16.04
N VAL A 214 16.85 2.75 -16.21
CA VAL A 214 17.47 1.42 -16.12
C VAL A 214 17.30 0.80 -14.72
N GLU A 215 17.43 1.58 -13.65
CA GLU A 215 17.26 1.09 -12.28
C GLU A 215 15.77 0.80 -11.98
N PHE A 216 14.89 1.68 -12.41
CA PHE A 216 13.46 1.53 -12.26
C PHE A 216 12.95 0.31 -13.04
N ASP A 217 13.32 0.16 -14.32
CA ASP A 217 12.93 -0.96 -15.15
C ASP A 217 13.46 -2.29 -14.57
N ARG A 218 14.69 -2.33 -14.09
CA ARG A 218 15.23 -3.52 -13.43
C ARG A 218 14.43 -3.93 -12.19
N LEU A 219 14.00 -2.96 -11.37
CA LEU A 219 13.16 -3.24 -10.21
C LEU A 219 11.74 -3.67 -10.65
N MET A 220 11.18 -3.03 -11.66
CA MET A 220 9.89 -3.41 -12.23
C MET A 220 9.93 -4.85 -12.77
N ASP A 221 10.92 -5.19 -13.59
CA ASP A 221 11.10 -6.54 -14.13
C ASP A 221 11.26 -7.57 -13.02
N HIS A 222 12.04 -7.26 -11.98
CA HIS A 222 12.22 -8.13 -10.83
C HIS A 222 10.90 -8.44 -10.13
N TYR A 223 10.01 -7.47 -9.95
CA TYR A 223 8.73 -7.68 -9.27
C TYR A 223 7.68 -8.32 -10.18
N ILE A 224 7.68 -8.00 -11.47
CA ILE A 224 6.73 -8.57 -12.44
C ILE A 224 7.08 -10.04 -12.76
N CYS A 225 8.37 -10.37 -12.99
CA CYS A 225 8.80 -11.72 -13.31
C CYS A 225 8.58 -12.71 -12.15
N ARG A 226 8.55 -12.24 -10.91
CA ARG A 226 8.26 -13.07 -9.74
C ARG A 226 6.83 -13.60 -9.67
N GLU A 227 5.89 -13.04 -10.40
CA GLU A 227 4.54 -13.62 -10.52
C GLU A 227 4.53 -15.05 -11.06
N HIS A 228 5.60 -15.46 -11.74
CA HIS A 228 5.75 -16.80 -12.32
C HIS A 228 6.56 -17.79 -11.44
N GLU A 229 7.24 -17.32 -10.40
CA GLU A 229 8.02 -18.17 -9.49
C GLU A 229 7.30 -18.36 -8.16
N THR A 230 7.31 -19.60 -7.67
CA THR A 230 6.66 -20.02 -6.41
C THR A 230 7.24 -19.26 -5.21
N TYR A 231 6.47 -18.34 -4.64
CA TYR A 231 6.80 -17.62 -3.42
C TYR A 231 6.71 -18.54 -2.19
N GLY A 232 7.85 -18.90 -1.66
CA GLY A 232 7.99 -19.68 -0.44
C GLY A 232 9.27 -19.38 0.34
N SER A 233 9.81 -18.16 0.29
CA SER A 233 10.84 -17.72 1.24
C SER A 233 11.04 -16.20 1.13
N ALA A 234 11.07 -15.52 2.27
CA ALA A 234 11.62 -14.18 2.37
C ALA A 234 13.11 -14.24 1.99
N THR A 235 13.44 -13.94 0.76
CA THR A 235 14.83 -13.84 0.34
C THR A 235 15.33 -12.42 0.60
N THR A 236 16.02 -12.26 1.72
CA THR A 236 16.97 -11.17 1.92
C THR A 236 18.12 -11.38 0.94
N THR A 237 18.00 -10.85 -0.26
CA THR A 237 19.15 -10.75 -1.16
C THR A 237 19.55 -9.30 -1.24
N PRO A 238 20.71 -8.89 -0.74
CA PRO A 238 21.22 -7.56 -0.99
C PRO A 238 21.43 -7.40 -2.50
N LEU A 239 20.80 -6.38 -3.10
CA LEU A 239 21.07 -5.95 -4.46
C LEU A 239 22.45 -5.25 -4.50
N ASN A 240 23.53 -6.02 -4.25
CA ASN A 240 24.89 -5.57 -4.46
C ASN A 240 25.59 -6.54 -5.38
N LYS A 241 25.67 -6.18 -6.64
CA LYS A 241 26.89 -6.18 -7.49
C LYS A 241 26.58 -5.60 -8.85
#